data_0bb2b6723fc8a9cda3d690fb18e0b928
#
_entry.id   0bb2b6723fc8a9cda3d690fb18e0b928
#
_cell.length_a   1.000
_cell.length_b   1.000
_cell.length_c   1.000
_cell.angle_alpha   90.00
_cell.angle_beta   90.00
_cell.angle_gamma   90.00
#
_symmetry.space_group_name_H-M   'P 1'
#
loop_
_entity.id
_entity.type
_entity.pdbx_description
1 polymer ?
#
loop_
_entity_poly.entity_id
_entity_poly.type
_entity_poly.pdbx_seq_one_letter_code
_entity_poly.pdbx_strand_id
1 'polypeptide(L)'
;VAKSMNLKIYLVDVDEYTGQITPNKVLECIKNNNLKKIKALITMYHGGFPNFLKEFYDIKKKYDFFIIEDACHALGSEYKYKKNFLKIGSCKHSDICTFSLHPVKTITSGEGGIVTTNNTEIAKNIRLLRSHGILRDKKKYWKYDVIKNGFNYRLSDIGCALGLSQLKKINFFLRIRKKIFQNYSIVLKNYNSNLLVPIYSKNIKPSFHLYTINIK
;
A
#
# COMPACT_ATOMS: atom_id res chain seq x y z
N VAL A 1 11.08 -5.93 -9.41
CA VAL A 1 9.89 -6.41 -10.13
C VAL A 1 9.72 -5.67 -11.45
N ALA A 2 9.43 -4.35 -11.48
CA ALA A 2 9.17 -3.65 -12.75
C ALA A 2 10.34 -3.78 -13.75
N LYS A 3 11.58 -3.63 -13.30
CA LYS A 3 12.77 -3.82 -14.14
C LYS A 3 12.91 -5.26 -14.66
N SER A 4 12.58 -6.27 -13.87
CA SER A 4 12.63 -7.67 -14.32
C SER A 4 11.53 -8.01 -15.34
N MET A 5 10.54 -7.14 -15.50
CA MET A 5 9.49 -7.22 -16.52
C MET A 5 9.78 -6.33 -17.74
N ASN A 6 11.01 -5.83 -17.89
CA ASN A 6 11.43 -4.90 -18.95
C ASN A 6 10.57 -3.63 -19.04
N LEU A 7 10.02 -3.17 -17.91
CA LEU A 7 9.27 -1.92 -17.87
C LEU A 7 10.21 -0.75 -17.62
N LYS A 8 10.00 0.34 -18.36
CA LYS A 8 10.69 1.60 -18.12
C LYS A 8 10.14 2.22 -16.84
N ILE A 9 11.04 2.59 -15.93
CA ILE A 9 10.70 3.14 -14.61
C ILE A 9 11.03 4.63 -14.62
N TYR A 10 10.11 5.44 -14.14
CA TYR A 10 10.30 6.85 -13.86
C TYR A 10 10.11 7.06 -12.37
N LEU A 11 11.13 7.60 -11.73
CA LEU A 11 11.05 7.96 -10.30
C LEU A 11 10.40 9.34 -10.19
N VAL A 12 9.46 9.44 -9.28
CA VAL A 12 8.82 10.71 -8.90
C VAL A 12 9.40 11.12 -7.58
N ASP A 13 9.87 12.37 -7.51
CA ASP A 13 10.41 12.93 -6.28
C ASP A 13 9.32 13.05 -5.21
N VAL A 14 9.73 13.06 -3.95
CA VAL A 14 8.84 13.12 -2.80
C VAL A 14 8.79 14.55 -2.23
N ASP A 15 7.75 14.82 -1.52
CA ASP A 15 7.64 16.01 -0.67
C ASP A 15 8.56 15.86 0.55
N GLU A 16 9.34 16.89 0.85
CA GLU A 16 10.35 16.86 1.91
C GLU A 16 9.78 16.66 3.32
N TYR A 17 8.53 17.08 3.56
CA TYR A 17 7.90 16.98 4.86
C TYR A 17 7.26 15.63 5.11
N THR A 18 6.70 15.03 4.07
CA THR A 18 5.93 13.78 4.19
C THR A 18 6.70 12.54 3.74
N GLY A 19 7.76 12.71 2.95
CA GLY A 19 8.48 11.61 2.31
C GLY A 19 7.62 10.84 1.31
N GLN A 20 6.53 11.45 0.80
CA GLN A 20 5.60 10.83 -0.15
C GLN A 20 5.55 11.60 -1.46
N ILE A 21 5.26 10.89 -2.54
CA ILE A 21 4.97 11.55 -3.82
C ILE A 21 3.68 12.36 -3.70
N THR A 22 3.62 13.47 -4.43
CA THR A 22 2.42 14.31 -4.47
C THR A 22 1.83 14.33 -5.89
N PRO A 23 0.54 14.66 -6.06
CA PRO A 23 -0.09 14.79 -7.36
C PRO A 23 0.66 15.74 -8.30
N ASN A 24 1.17 16.86 -7.79
CA ASN A 24 1.94 17.83 -8.57
C ASN A 24 3.25 17.23 -9.09
N LYS A 25 4.00 16.52 -8.24
CA LYS A 25 5.25 15.85 -8.62
C LYS A 25 5.01 14.76 -9.68
N VAL A 26 3.88 14.04 -9.58
CA VAL A 26 3.47 13.07 -10.62
C VAL A 26 3.22 13.77 -11.96
N LEU A 27 2.47 14.88 -11.97
CA LEU A 27 2.18 15.66 -13.18
C LEU A 27 3.45 16.28 -13.77
N GLU A 28 4.35 16.80 -12.96
CA GLU A 28 5.66 17.28 -13.39
C GLU A 28 6.49 16.17 -14.06
N CYS A 29 6.54 14.99 -13.45
CA CYS A 29 7.24 13.83 -14.03
C CYS A 29 6.64 13.43 -15.38
N ILE A 30 5.32 13.38 -15.51
CA ILE A 30 4.62 13.09 -16.75
C ILE A 30 4.99 14.13 -17.84
N LYS A 31 4.94 15.42 -17.51
CA LYS A 31 5.25 16.52 -18.41
C LYS A 31 6.71 16.52 -18.85
N ASN A 32 7.63 16.49 -17.90
CA ASN A 32 9.07 16.59 -18.15
C ASN A 32 9.62 15.43 -18.99
N ASN A 33 8.99 14.26 -18.87
CA ASN A 33 9.37 13.07 -19.63
C ASN A 33 8.47 12.81 -20.85
N ASN A 34 7.53 13.71 -21.16
CA ASN A 34 6.57 13.59 -22.27
C ASN A 34 5.90 12.21 -22.31
N LEU A 35 5.39 11.73 -21.14
CA LEU A 35 4.82 10.39 -21.03
C LEU A 35 3.43 10.35 -21.64
N LYS A 36 3.28 9.63 -22.76
CA LYS A 36 2.01 9.44 -23.46
C LYS A 36 1.27 8.16 -23.07
N LYS A 37 2.00 7.12 -22.66
CA LYS A 37 1.45 5.82 -22.24
C LYS A 37 2.07 5.41 -20.91
N ILE A 38 1.30 5.47 -19.86
CA ILE A 38 1.69 5.05 -18.51
C ILE A 38 0.97 3.74 -18.22
N LYS A 39 1.69 2.72 -17.75
CA LYS A 39 1.08 1.44 -17.37
C LYS A 39 0.51 1.48 -15.96
N ALA A 40 1.29 2.00 -15.03
CA ALA A 40 0.89 2.06 -13.62
C ALA A 40 1.58 3.22 -12.90
N LEU A 41 0.91 3.75 -11.91
CA LEU A 41 1.47 4.57 -10.83
C LEU A 41 1.52 3.72 -9.56
N ILE A 42 2.69 3.63 -8.95
CA ILE A 42 2.86 3.01 -7.63
C ILE A 42 2.95 4.12 -6.61
N THR A 43 2.03 4.14 -5.64
CA THR A 43 2.02 5.08 -4.52
C THR A 43 2.35 4.33 -3.24
N MET A 44 3.14 4.93 -2.34
CA MET A 44 3.44 4.35 -1.04
C MET A 44 2.95 5.28 0.07
N TYR A 45 2.31 4.70 1.08
CA TYR A 45 1.87 5.43 2.28
C TYR A 45 2.94 5.37 3.36
N HIS A 46 4.02 6.13 3.17
CA HIS A 46 5.15 6.16 4.09
C HIS A 46 4.69 6.47 5.53
N GLY A 47 5.20 5.70 6.49
CA GLY A 47 4.80 5.84 7.90
C GLY A 47 3.36 5.44 8.23
N GLY A 48 2.55 5.08 7.23
CA GLY A 48 1.14 4.72 7.41
C GLY A 48 0.16 5.89 7.25
N PHE A 49 0.58 6.94 6.53
CA PHE A 49 -0.22 8.16 6.28
C PHE A 49 -0.80 8.13 4.86
N PRO A 50 -2.10 7.79 4.68
CA PRO A 50 -2.72 7.67 3.35
C PRO A 50 -3.13 9.04 2.80
N ASN A 51 -2.22 9.67 2.05
CA ASN A 51 -2.47 10.96 1.42
C ASN A 51 -2.80 10.84 -0.07
N PHE A 52 -3.55 11.81 -0.61
CA PHE A 52 -3.74 12.08 -2.04
C PHE A 52 -4.43 10.97 -2.88
N LEU A 53 -5.15 10.02 -2.25
CA LEU A 53 -5.76 8.91 -2.99
C LEU A 53 -6.72 9.37 -4.08
N LYS A 54 -7.59 10.34 -3.75
CA LYS A 54 -8.58 10.87 -4.70
C LYS A 54 -7.90 11.64 -5.83
N GLU A 55 -6.90 12.44 -5.49
CA GLU A 55 -6.15 13.26 -6.44
C GLU A 55 -5.38 12.39 -7.43
N PHE A 56 -4.74 11.32 -6.99
CA PHE A 56 -4.12 10.33 -7.88
C PHE A 56 -5.14 9.63 -8.77
N TYR A 57 -6.32 9.32 -8.23
CA TYR A 57 -7.41 8.74 -9.02
C TYR A 57 -7.94 9.70 -10.08
N ASP A 58 -7.97 11.01 -9.82
CA ASP A 58 -8.35 12.00 -10.81
C ASP A 58 -7.28 12.11 -11.94
N ILE A 59 -5.99 12.01 -11.60
CA ILE A 59 -4.90 11.90 -12.59
C ILE A 59 -5.05 10.62 -13.42
N LYS A 60 -5.32 9.48 -12.77
CA LYS A 60 -5.56 8.20 -13.44
C LYS A 60 -6.64 8.33 -14.52
N LYS A 61 -7.76 8.99 -14.24
CA LYS A 61 -8.84 9.19 -15.22
C LYS A 61 -8.38 9.95 -16.46
N LYS A 62 -7.43 10.88 -16.32
CA LYS A 62 -6.90 11.67 -17.40
C LYS A 62 -5.89 10.90 -18.26
N TYR A 63 -5.09 10.04 -17.65
CA TYR A 63 -3.95 9.38 -18.32
C TYR A 63 -4.12 7.87 -18.50
N ASP A 64 -5.21 7.28 -18.03
CA ASP A 64 -5.60 5.87 -18.18
C ASP A 64 -4.50 4.88 -17.79
N PHE A 65 -4.13 4.86 -16.51
CA PHE A 65 -3.15 3.93 -15.94
C PHE A 65 -3.69 3.21 -14.70
N PHE A 66 -3.08 2.11 -14.32
CA PHE A 66 -3.38 1.43 -13.07
C PHE A 66 -2.76 2.14 -11.87
N ILE A 67 -3.49 2.21 -10.76
CA ILE A 67 -2.94 2.62 -9.46
C ILE A 67 -2.70 1.38 -8.61
N ILE A 68 -1.45 1.22 -8.17
CA ILE A 68 -1.04 0.19 -7.22
C ILE A 68 -0.64 0.89 -5.91
N GLU A 69 -1.41 0.65 -4.86
CA GLU A 69 -1.11 1.16 -3.54
C GLU A 69 -0.12 0.22 -2.83
N ASP A 70 1.09 0.69 -2.56
CA ASP A 70 1.94 0.06 -1.57
C ASP A 70 1.50 0.53 -0.17
N ALA A 71 0.65 -0.26 0.44
CA ALA A 71 0.11 -0.04 1.77
C ALA A 71 0.83 -0.86 2.85
N CYS A 72 2.09 -1.26 2.60
CA CYS A 72 2.87 -2.06 3.55
C CYS A 72 3.05 -1.38 4.92
N HIS A 73 2.86 -0.07 5.02
CA HIS A 73 2.84 0.68 6.26
C HIS A 73 1.42 1.11 6.71
N ALA A 74 0.39 0.86 5.92
CA ALA A 74 -0.91 1.49 6.09
C ALA A 74 -2.06 0.53 6.41
N LEU A 75 -1.77 -0.70 6.86
CA LEU A 75 -2.80 -1.63 7.30
C LEU A 75 -3.55 -1.05 8.52
N GLY A 76 -4.86 -0.89 8.37
CA GLY A 76 -5.74 -0.27 9.36
C GLY A 76 -5.86 1.25 9.24
N SER A 77 -5.14 1.89 8.31
CA SER A 77 -5.34 3.30 8.00
C SER A 77 -6.66 3.54 7.27
N GLU A 78 -7.20 4.75 7.44
CA GLU A 78 -8.42 5.20 6.78
C GLU A 78 -8.23 6.61 6.21
N TYR A 79 -8.98 6.92 5.16
CA TYR A 79 -9.05 8.27 4.58
C TYR A 79 -10.51 8.70 4.39
N LYS A 80 -10.77 10.00 4.50
CA LYS A 80 -12.11 10.56 4.35
C LYS A 80 -12.49 10.69 2.89
N TYR A 81 -13.63 10.13 2.55
CA TYR A 81 -14.26 10.31 1.25
C TYR A 81 -15.72 10.70 1.43
N LYS A 82 -16.09 11.90 0.97
CA LYS A 82 -17.39 12.52 1.25
C LYS A 82 -17.62 12.62 2.77
N LYS A 83 -18.68 12.00 3.27
CA LYS A 83 -19.04 12.00 4.71
C LYS A 83 -18.44 10.83 5.50
N ASN A 84 -17.84 9.83 4.82
CA ASN A 84 -17.40 8.57 5.42
C ASN A 84 -15.88 8.42 5.44
N PHE A 85 -15.37 7.58 6.34
CA PHE A 85 -13.99 7.09 6.29
C PHE A 85 -13.97 5.74 5.58
N LEU A 86 -13.07 5.59 4.61
CA LEU A 86 -12.81 4.35 3.88
C LEU A 86 -11.48 3.77 4.34
N LYS A 87 -11.43 2.47 4.51
CA LYS A 87 -10.18 1.74 4.83
C LYS A 87 -9.27 1.68 3.63
N ILE A 88 -7.97 1.80 3.86
CA ILE A 88 -6.95 1.44 2.88
C ILE A 88 -7.11 -0.05 2.57
N GLY A 89 -7.00 -0.40 1.29
CA GLY A 89 -7.32 -1.74 0.78
C GLY A 89 -8.76 -1.92 0.32
N SER A 90 -9.63 -0.91 0.50
CA SER A 90 -10.98 -0.91 -0.11
C SER A 90 -10.96 -0.78 -1.64
N CYS A 91 -9.82 -0.37 -2.19
CA CYS A 91 -9.62 -0.13 -3.63
C CYS A 91 -10.70 0.72 -4.28
N LYS A 92 -11.19 1.75 -3.55
CA LYS A 92 -12.17 2.71 -4.10
C LYS A 92 -11.51 3.65 -5.11
N HIS A 93 -10.26 4.01 -4.88
CA HIS A 93 -9.49 4.94 -5.69
C HIS A 93 -8.19 4.34 -6.23
N SER A 94 -8.09 3.01 -6.21
CA SER A 94 -6.98 2.24 -6.77
C SER A 94 -7.48 0.97 -7.44
N ASP A 95 -6.61 0.31 -8.19
CA ASP A 95 -6.92 -0.98 -8.81
C ASP A 95 -6.44 -2.14 -7.94
N ILE A 96 -5.31 -1.95 -7.28
CA ILE A 96 -4.65 -2.95 -6.44
C ILE A 96 -4.10 -2.25 -5.20
N CYS A 97 -4.23 -2.91 -4.06
CA CYS A 97 -3.55 -2.51 -2.84
C CYS A 97 -2.79 -3.69 -2.26
N THR A 98 -1.54 -3.46 -1.83
CA THR A 98 -0.66 -4.50 -1.29
C THR A 98 -0.29 -4.20 0.16
N PHE A 99 -0.28 -5.23 0.99
CA PHE A 99 0.11 -5.15 2.40
C PHE A 99 1.22 -6.14 2.69
N SER A 100 2.13 -5.77 3.58
CA SER A 100 3.15 -6.65 4.14
C SER A 100 2.72 -7.18 5.50
N LEU A 101 2.99 -8.46 5.75
CA LEU A 101 2.81 -9.14 7.03
C LEU A 101 4.15 -9.55 7.66
N HIS A 102 5.24 -8.88 7.26
CA HIS A 102 6.56 -9.02 7.89
C HIS A 102 6.48 -8.67 9.40
N PRO A 103 7.33 -9.22 10.28
CA PRO A 103 7.27 -9.04 11.74
C PRO A 103 7.21 -7.59 12.24
N VAL A 104 7.85 -6.65 11.55
CA VAL A 104 7.87 -5.22 11.94
C VAL A 104 6.58 -4.48 11.62
N LYS A 105 5.64 -5.07 10.88
CA LYS A 105 4.42 -4.39 10.42
C LYS A 105 3.35 -4.30 11.53
N THR A 106 2.23 -3.65 11.23
CA THR A 106 1.14 -3.45 12.20
C THR A 106 0.60 -4.78 12.75
N ILE A 107 0.52 -5.80 11.89
CA ILE A 107 0.30 -7.21 12.23
C ILE A 107 1.28 -8.06 11.43
N THR A 108 1.50 -9.28 11.89
CA THR A 108 2.43 -10.21 11.24
C THR A 108 1.84 -11.60 11.02
N SER A 109 2.37 -12.31 10.02
CA SER A 109 2.20 -13.75 9.82
C SER A 109 3.54 -14.50 9.83
N GLY A 110 4.59 -13.89 10.44
CA GLY A 110 5.98 -14.28 10.28
C GLY A 110 6.54 -13.64 9.03
N GLU A 111 6.24 -14.18 7.89
CA GLU A 111 6.43 -13.59 6.55
C GLU A 111 5.12 -13.67 5.79
N GLY A 112 4.89 -12.77 4.85
CA GLY A 112 3.71 -12.82 4.00
C GLY A 112 3.24 -11.46 3.49
N GLY A 113 2.18 -11.51 2.69
CA GLY A 113 1.54 -10.33 2.15
C GLY A 113 0.09 -10.59 1.77
N ILE A 114 -0.65 -9.52 1.63
CA ILE A 114 -2.04 -9.54 1.19
C ILE A 114 -2.16 -8.58 0.00
N VAL A 115 -2.93 -9.01 -0.99
CA VAL A 115 -3.33 -8.15 -2.11
C VAL A 115 -4.85 -8.03 -2.10
N THR A 116 -5.35 -6.81 -2.20
CA THR A 116 -6.79 -6.54 -2.37
C THR A 116 -7.04 -5.85 -3.70
N THR A 117 -8.18 -6.15 -4.31
CA THR A 117 -8.67 -5.52 -5.54
C THR A 117 -10.18 -5.74 -5.67
N ASN A 118 -10.86 -4.79 -6.31
CA ASN A 118 -12.27 -4.93 -6.69
C ASN A 118 -12.45 -5.52 -8.10
N ASN A 119 -11.36 -5.72 -8.85
CA ASN A 119 -11.39 -6.29 -10.19
C ASN A 119 -11.25 -7.82 -10.11
N THR A 120 -12.30 -8.53 -10.50
CA THR A 120 -12.35 -10.01 -10.46
C THR A 120 -11.32 -10.67 -11.36
N GLU A 121 -11.01 -10.08 -12.51
CA GLU A 121 -10.00 -10.58 -13.44
C GLU A 121 -8.59 -10.46 -12.89
N ILE A 122 -8.26 -9.30 -12.29
CA ILE A 122 -7.00 -9.12 -11.55
C ILE A 122 -6.89 -10.14 -10.42
N ALA A 123 -7.97 -10.33 -9.63
CA ALA A 123 -7.97 -11.31 -8.54
C ALA A 123 -7.74 -12.74 -9.02
N LYS A 124 -8.34 -13.14 -10.14
CA LYS A 124 -8.11 -14.46 -10.76
C LYS A 124 -6.65 -14.63 -11.19
N ASN A 125 -6.12 -13.63 -11.88
CA ASN A 125 -4.73 -13.66 -12.35
C ASN A 125 -3.72 -13.71 -11.18
N ILE A 126 -3.94 -12.96 -10.11
CA ILE A 126 -3.08 -13.00 -8.92
C ILE A 126 -3.10 -14.39 -8.27
N ARG A 127 -4.30 -15.00 -8.10
CA ARG A 127 -4.43 -16.36 -7.54
C ARG A 127 -3.70 -17.40 -8.38
N LEU A 128 -3.78 -17.27 -9.71
CA LEU A 128 -3.11 -18.16 -10.64
C LEU A 128 -1.58 -18.01 -10.52
N LEU A 129 -1.07 -16.78 -10.61
CA LEU A 129 0.36 -16.49 -10.52
C LEU A 129 0.96 -16.87 -9.15
N ARG A 130 0.22 -16.66 -8.06
CA ARG A 130 0.61 -17.08 -6.71
C ARG A 130 0.84 -18.58 -6.58
N SER A 131 0.17 -19.39 -7.42
CA SER A 131 0.12 -20.84 -7.33
C SER A 131 0.68 -21.50 -8.60
N HIS A 132 1.90 -21.15 -9.00
CA HIS A 132 2.65 -21.71 -10.13
C HIS A 132 2.02 -21.49 -11.52
N GLY A 133 1.00 -20.66 -11.66
CA GLY A 133 0.28 -20.52 -12.93
C GLY A 133 -0.55 -21.75 -13.33
N ILE A 134 -0.89 -22.61 -12.37
CA ILE A 134 -1.56 -23.89 -12.57
C ILE A 134 -3.09 -23.71 -12.58
N LEU A 135 -3.72 -24.22 -13.61
CA LEU A 135 -5.17 -24.41 -13.69
C LEU A 135 -5.51 -25.89 -13.47
N ARG A 136 -6.22 -26.21 -12.39
CA ARG A 136 -6.63 -27.59 -12.08
C ARG A 136 -8.00 -27.90 -12.65
N ASP A 137 -8.15 -29.13 -13.15
CA ASP A 137 -9.46 -29.69 -13.50
C ASP A 137 -10.30 -29.85 -12.22
N LYS A 138 -11.56 -29.40 -12.26
CA LYS A 138 -12.47 -29.47 -11.12
C LYS A 138 -12.96 -30.89 -10.81
N LYS A 139 -12.98 -31.76 -11.80
CA LYS A 139 -13.47 -33.16 -11.68
C LYS A 139 -12.33 -34.14 -11.46
N LYS A 140 -11.17 -33.86 -12.08
CA LYS A 140 -9.97 -34.71 -12.04
C LYS A 140 -8.84 -33.91 -11.38
N TYR A 141 -8.80 -33.86 -10.05
CA TYR A 141 -7.88 -33.02 -9.27
C TYR A 141 -6.38 -33.28 -9.55
N TRP A 142 -6.04 -34.47 -10.06
CA TRP A 142 -4.69 -34.84 -10.50
C TRP A 142 -4.32 -34.26 -11.86
N LYS A 143 -5.31 -33.83 -12.67
CA LYS A 143 -5.09 -33.24 -13.98
C LYS A 143 -4.98 -31.72 -13.85
N TYR A 144 -3.94 -31.17 -14.40
CA TYR A 144 -3.71 -29.73 -14.41
C TYR A 144 -2.90 -29.29 -15.63
N ASP A 145 -3.06 -28.03 -16.00
CA ASP A 145 -2.28 -27.37 -17.03
C ASP A 145 -1.52 -26.16 -16.43
N VAL A 146 -0.30 -25.93 -16.87
CA VAL A 146 0.48 -24.73 -16.54
C VAL A 146 0.24 -23.72 -17.63
N ILE A 147 -0.61 -22.73 -17.37
CA ILE A 147 -1.05 -21.76 -18.38
C ILE A 147 -0.31 -20.41 -18.29
N LYS A 148 0.46 -20.19 -17.23
CA LYS A 148 1.33 -19.01 -17.03
C LYS A 148 2.55 -19.39 -16.20
N ASN A 149 3.65 -18.66 -16.39
CA ASN A 149 4.78 -18.72 -15.48
C ASN A 149 4.40 -18.06 -14.16
N GLY A 150 4.14 -18.85 -13.14
CA GLY A 150 3.76 -18.39 -11.81
C GLY A 150 4.83 -18.71 -10.77
N PHE A 151 4.53 -18.36 -9.53
CA PHE A 151 5.43 -18.48 -8.38
C PHE A 151 4.82 -19.37 -7.30
N ASN A 152 5.62 -19.79 -6.34
CA ASN A 152 5.12 -20.37 -5.10
C ASN A 152 5.00 -19.26 -4.04
N TYR A 153 3.92 -18.48 -4.12
CA TYR A 153 3.66 -17.38 -3.20
C TYR A 153 2.42 -17.64 -2.32
N ARG A 154 2.20 -18.92 -2.01
CA ARG A 154 1.14 -19.32 -1.07
C ARG A 154 1.62 -19.12 0.36
N LEU A 155 0.82 -18.39 1.15
CA LEU A 155 1.02 -18.33 2.59
C LEU A 155 0.61 -19.68 3.21
N SER A 156 1.42 -20.20 4.13
CA SER A 156 1.10 -21.44 4.85
C SER A 156 -0.11 -21.25 5.78
N ASP A 157 -0.79 -22.35 6.11
CA ASP A 157 -1.92 -22.30 7.05
C ASP A 157 -1.50 -21.84 8.44
N ILE A 158 -0.27 -22.16 8.88
CA ILE A 158 0.32 -21.65 10.13
C ILE A 158 0.44 -20.13 10.07
N GLY A 159 0.99 -19.58 8.97
CA GLY A 159 1.08 -18.14 8.76
C GLY A 159 -0.29 -17.47 8.68
N CYS A 160 -1.26 -18.12 8.03
CA CYS A 160 -2.65 -17.64 7.96
C CYS A 160 -3.30 -17.60 9.35
N ALA A 161 -3.12 -18.64 10.18
CA ALA A 161 -3.65 -18.68 11.54
C ALA A 161 -3.04 -17.60 12.43
N LEU A 162 -1.72 -17.39 12.35
CA LEU A 162 -1.04 -16.30 13.03
C LEU A 162 -1.59 -14.94 12.58
N GLY A 163 -1.65 -14.70 11.28
CA GLY A 163 -2.17 -13.44 10.70
C GLY A 163 -3.61 -13.16 11.14
N LEU A 164 -4.49 -14.16 11.16
CA LEU A 164 -5.87 -14.02 11.64
C LEU A 164 -5.92 -13.69 13.13
N SER A 165 -5.09 -14.34 13.95
CA SER A 165 -4.97 -14.04 15.39
C SER A 165 -4.53 -12.59 15.63
N GLN A 166 -3.55 -12.11 14.86
CA GLN A 166 -3.05 -10.74 14.92
C GLN A 166 -4.11 -9.73 14.42
N LEU A 167 -4.82 -10.06 13.34
CA LEU A 167 -5.85 -9.18 12.77
C LEU A 167 -6.99 -8.91 13.75
N LYS A 168 -7.38 -9.87 14.57
CA LYS A 168 -8.37 -9.68 15.63
C LYS A 168 -7.95 -8.61 16.65
N LYS A 169 -6.66 -8.35 16.80
CA LYS A 169 -6.08 -7.38 17.75
C LYS A 169 -5.73 -6.03 17.10
N ILE A 170 -5.99 -5.83 15.81
CA ILE A 170 -5.51 -4.66 15.06
C ILE A 170 -5.92 -3.34 15.69
N ASN A 171 -7.16 -3.21 16.16
CA ASN A 171 -7.66 -1.98 16.79
C ASN A 171 -6.90 -1.65 18.09
N PHE A 172 -6.52 -2.67 18.84
CA PHE A 172 -5.67 -2.50 20.03
C PHE A 172 -4.29 -1.98 19.64
N PHE A 173 -3.65 -2.59 18.63
CA PHE A 173 -2.32 -2.17 18.17
C PHE A 173 -2.33 -0.74 17.62
N LEU A 174 -3.33 -0.37 16.82
CA LEU A 174 -3.47 0.99 16.28
C LEU A 174 -3.64 2.03 17.40
N ARG A 175 -4.41 1.70 18.45
CA ARG A 175 -4.59 2.59 19.60
C ARG A 175 -3.26 2.82 20.35
N ILE A 176 -2.48 1.77 20.58
CA ILE A 176 -1.18 1.87 21.26
C ILE A 176 -0.20 2.68 20.38
N ARG A 177 -0.10 2.39 19.09
CA ARG A 177 0.75 3.15 18.16
C ARG A 177 0.39 4.63 18.13
N LYS A 178 -0.90 4.96 18.10
CA LYS A 178 -1.38 6.35 18.19
C LYS A 178 -0.92 7.03 19.48
N LYS A 179 -1.03 6.36 20.62
CA LYS A 179 -0.56 6.90 21.92
C LYS A 179 0.93 7.17 21.90
N ILE A 180 1.74 6.23 21.40
CA ILE A 180 3.19 6.39 21.27
C ILE A 180 3.51 7.57 20.36
N PHE A 181 2.85 7.67 19.19
CA PHE A 181 3.03 8.76 18.25
C PHE A 181 2.71 10.13 18.90
N GLN A 182 1.63 10.22 19.65
CA GLN A 182 1.24 11.44 20.36
C GLN A 182 2.29 11.83 21.42
N ASN A 183 2.80 10.86 22.16
CA ASN A 183 3.85 11.12 23.16
C ASN A 183 5.14 11.67 22.52
N TYR A 184 5.60 11.07 21.41
CA TYR A 184 6.72 11.61 20.66
C TYR A 184 6.45 13.03 20.17
N SER A 185 5.25 13.29 19.64
CA SER A 185 4.89 14.60 19.13
C SER A 185 4.89 15.69 20.22
N ILE A 186 4.48 15.36 21.46
CA ILE A 186 4.52 16.27 22.59
C ILE A 186 5.97 16.60 22.98
N VAL A 187 6.81 15.57 23.14
CA VAL A 187 8.20 15.73 23.57
C VAL A 187 9.01 16.50 22.51
N LEU A 188 8.94 16.04 21.24
CA LEU A 188 9.79 16.56 20.19
C LEU A 188 9.39 17.96 19.72
N LYS A 189 8.12 18.35 19.84
CA LYS A 189 7.66 19.71 19.52
C LYS A 189 8.36 20.77 20.34
N ASN A 190 8.73 20.44 21.57
CA ASN A 190 9.37 21.38 22.51
C ASN A 190 10.90 21.27 22.53
N TYR A 191 11.48 20.31 21.79
CA TYR A 191 12.89 19.96 21.93
C TYR A 191 13.83 20.80 21.05
N ASN A 192 13.46 21.02 19.78
CA ASN A 192 14.32 21.79 18.87
C ASN A 192 13.50 22.34 17.69
N SER A 193 13.72 23.62 17.36
CA SER A 193 13.09 24.30 16.20
C SER A 193 13.52 23.72 14.83
N ASN A 194 14.65 23.00 14.80
CA ASN A 194 15.17 22.39 13.57
C ASN A 194 14.58 21.00 13.27
N LEU A 195 13.72 20.47 14.16
CA LEU A 195 13.05 19.19 13.94
C LEU A 195 11.68 19.40 13.31
N LEU A 196 11.48 18.80 12.15
CA LEU A 196 10.16 18.69 11.52
C LEU A 196 9.53 17.37 11.96
N VAL A 197 8.46 17.48 12.73
CA VAL A 197 7.67 16.32 13.21
C VAL A 197 6.54 16.02 12.24
N PRO A 198 6.10 14.75 12.12
CA PRO A 198 5.02 14.39 11.21
C PRO A 198 3.70 15.08 11.57
N ILE A 199 3.11 15.75 10.59
CA ILE A 199 1.78 16.36 10.70
C ILE A 199 0.83 15.63 9.76
N TYR A 200 -0.40 15.44 10.17
CA TYR A 200 -1.43 14.83 9.33
C TYR A 200 -2.77 15.55 9.44
N SER A 201 -3.52 15.49 8.37
CA SER A 201 -4.83 16.13 8.25
C SER A 201 -5.91 15.36 9.03
N LYS A 202 -6.98 16.06 9.44
CA LYS A 202 -8.18 15.44 10.00
C LYS A 202 -8.92 14.53 9.01
N ASN A 203 -8.53 14.55 7.74
CA ASN A 203 -9.12 13.73 6.69
C ASN A 203 -8.51 12.32 6.60
N ILE A 204 -7.52 12.00 7.42
CA ILE A 204 -6.93 10.67 7.48
C ILE A 204 -6.88 10.15 8.92
N LYS A 205 -6.93 8.83 9.05
CA LYS A 205 -6.63 8.11 10.30
C LYS A 205 -5.45 7.18 10.01
N PRO A 206 -4.22 7.61 10.32
CA PRO A 206 -3.04 6.82 10.04
C PRO A 206 -2.93 5.58 10.92
N SER A 207 -2.20 4.57 10.44
CA SER A 207 -1.80 3.40 11.25
C SER A 207 -0.63 3.69 12.19
N PHE A 208 0.03 4.84 12.05
CA PHE A 208 1.19 5.25 12.86
C PHE A 208 2.29 4.19 12.86
N HIS A 209 2.65 3.70 11.66
CA HIS A 209 3.65 2.65 11.53
C HIS A 209 5.06 3.15 11.84
N LEU A 210 5.43 4.33 11.36
CA LEU A 210 6.69 5.00 11.66
C LEU A 210 6.43 6.41 12.21
N TYR A 211 7.35 6.86 13.04
CA TYR A 211 7.48 8.26 13.43
C TYR A 211 8.75 8.80 12.78
N THR A 212 8.61 9.46 11.64
CA THR A 212 9.74 10.04 10.91
C THR A 212 9.97 11.48 11.33
N ILE A 213 11.22 11.85 11.54
CA ILE A 213 11.63 13.24 11.79
C ILE A 213 12.57 13.68 10.66
N ASN A 214 12.43 14.91 10.21
CA ASN A 214 13.37 15.53 9.31
C ASN A 214 14.19 16.57 10.10
N ILE A 215 15.46 16.64 9.81
CA ILE A 215 16.39 17.60 10.40
C ILE A 215 16.68 18.64 9.31
N LYS A 216 16.47 19.93 9.63
CA LYS A 216 16.79 21.05 8.75
C LYS A 216 18.29 21.32 8.73
#